data_2ffdf606e8a0b570a182e58d45c8d8ba
#
_entry.id   2ffdf606e8a0b570a182e58d45c8d8ba
#
_cell.length_a   1.000
_cell.length_b   1.000
_cell.length_c   1.000
_cell.angle_alpha   90.00
_cell.angle_beta   90.00
_cell.angle_gamma   90.00
#
_symmetry.space_group_name_H-M   'P 1'
#
loop_
_entity.id
_entity.type
_entity.pdbx_description
1 polymer ?
#
loop_
_entity_poly.entity_id
_entity_poly.type
_entity_poly.pdbx_seq_one_letter_code
_entity_poly.pdbx_strand_id
1 'polypeptide(L)'
;MNRKNFLSAALTVGAGLPVLAHSLAMDEEDNSLPIVPKYLKQGDCVGITSCAGYITLQDIQPAVQQLQQWGFTVKIGSTIGKRDFTFGGTDAERAADFQQLLDDDSIKAIMCARGGYGAVRIIDMLRFDRLLQHPKWIIGFSDITVLHAHLTRNYGIASLHSKMCNSFPEDWSRAEPIQVETILSIKA
;
A
#
# COMPACT_ATOMS: atom_id res chain seq x y z
N MET A 1 -5.83 22.31 -33.18
CA MET A 1 -4.40 22.71 -33.09
C MET A 1 -3.58 21.45 -32.87
N ASN A 2 -2.64 21.14 -33.77
CA ASN A 2 -1.89 19.88 -33.75
C ASN A 2 -0.78 19.96 -32.67
N ARG A 3 -0.50 18.88 -31.96
CA ARG A 3 0.51 18.79 -30.89
C ARG A 3 1.90 19.34 -31.29
N LYS A 4 2.28 19.14 -32.56
CA LYS A 4 3.55 19.65 -33.12
C LYS A 4 3.57 21.19 -33.21
N ASN A 5 2.46 21.81 -33.51
CA ASN A 5 2.37 23.27 -33.64
C ASN A 5 2.34 23.98 -32.27
N PHE A 6 1.88 23.28 -31.20
CA PHE A 6 1.92 23.82 -29.85
C PHE A 6 3.36 23.86 -29.29
N LEU A 7 4.16 22.82 -29.56
CA LEU A 7 5.57 22.79 -29.15
C LEU A 7 6.43 23.80 -29.90
N SER A 8 6.16 24.04 -31.19
CA SER A 8 6.88 25.04 -31.98
C SER A 8 6.55 26.46 -31.56
N ALA A 9 5.31 26.77 -31.18
CA ALA A 9 4.89 28.07 -30.70
C ALA A 9 5.50 28.42 -29.31
N ALA A 10 5.77 27.42 -28.48
CA ALA A 10 6.42 27.62 -27.18
C ALA A 10 7.92 27.94 -27.30
N LEU A 11 8.57 27.58 -28.42
CA LEU A 11 9.99 27.82 -28.65
C LEU A 11 10.27 29.21 -29.26
N THR A 12 9.30 29.91 -29.87
CA THR A 12 9.49 31.18 -30.55
C THR A 12 9.27 32.42 -29.69
N VAL A 13 8.76 32.30 -28.48
CA VAL A 13 8.54 33.44 -27.55
C VAL A 13 9.75 33.68 -26.62
N GLY A 14 10.79 32.86 -26.70
CA GLY A 14 11.93 32.87 -25.78
C GLY A 14 13.17 33.69 -26.16
N ALA A 15 13.14 34.49 -27.23
CA ALA A 15 14.32 35.28 -27.66
C ALA A 15 14.22 36.72 -27.19
N GLY A 16 14.42 37.00 -25.90
CA GLY A 16 14.53 38.38 -25.46
C GLY A 16 14.50 38.70 -23.96
N LEU A 17 14.44 37.72 -23.10
CA LEU A 17 14.61 37.92 -21.66
C LEU A 17 15.83 37.12 -21.18
N PRO A 18 16.69 37.68 -20.28
CA PRO A 18 17.69 36.87 -19.63
C PRO A 18 16.90 35.82 -18.84
N VAL A 19 16.87 34.59 -19.35
CA VAL A 19 16.46 33.43 -18.58
C VAL A 19 17.46 33.37 -17.43
N LEU A 20 17.06 33.92 -16.28
CA LEU A 20 17.56 33.37 -15.02
C LEU A 20 17.34 31.87 -15.16
N ALA A 21 18.44 31.17 -15.53
CA ALA A 21 18.51 29.75 -15.37
C ALA A 21 18.30 29.49 -13.89
N HIS A 22 17.03 29.38 -13.48
CA HIS A 22 16.70 28.51 -12.41
C HIS A 22 17.20 27.16 -12.93
N SER A 23 18.42 26.83 -12.55
CA SER A 23 18.81 25.44 -12.51
C SER A 23 17.64 24.77 -11.78
N LEU A 24 16.80 24.09 -12.54
CA LEU A 24 16.07 22.96 -12.00
C LEU A 24 17.21 22.14 -11.41
N ALA A 25 17.48 22.33 -10.12
CA ALA A 25 18.17 21.36 -9.35
C ALA A 25 17.32 20.12 -9.60
N MET A 26 17.75 19.29 -10.53
CA MET A 26 17.40 17.90 -10.58
C MET A 26 17.78 17.49 -9.18
N ASP A 27 16.78 17.28 -8.31
CA ASP A 27 17.01 16.65 -7.03
C ASP A 27 17.98 15.52 -7.35
N GLU A 28 19.18 15.54 -6.77
CA GLU A 28 20.12 14.44 -6.89
C GLU A 28 19.28 13.21 -6.62
N GLU A 29 19.09 12.35 -7.63
CA GLU A 29 18.39 11.10 -7.44
C GLU A 29 19.09 10.46 -6.26
N ASP A 30 18.39 10.40 -5.13
CA ASP A 30 18.87 9.68 -3.97
C ASP A 30 19.05 8.22 -4.40
N ASN A 31 20.26 7.90 -4.85
CA ASN A 31 20.70 6.57 -5.31
C ASN A 31 20.82 5.59 -4.13
N SER A 32 20.26 5.92 -2.97
CA SER A 32 20.19 4.97 -1.87
C SER A 32 19.33 3.78 -2.27
N LEU A 33 19.85 2.58 -2.04
CA LEU A 33 19.10 1.35 -2.28
C LEU A 33 17.83 1.37 -1.41
N PRO A 34 16.69 0.93 -1.95
CA PRO A 34 15.46 0.91 -1.18
C PRO A 34 15.59 0.00 0.04
N ILE A 35 14.97 0.43 1.14
CA ILE A 35 14.84 -0.39 2.35
C ILE A 35 13.85 -1.50 2.04
N VAL A 36 14.34 -2.73 1.94
CA VAL A 36 13.50 -3.91 1.66
C VAL A 36 13.21 -4.63 2.98
N PRO A 37 11.92 -4.77 3.38
CA PRO A 37 11.56 -5.55 4.56
C PRO A 37 12.05 -7.00 4.44
N LYS A 38 12.34 -7.65 5.57
CA LYS A 38 12.74 -9.06 5.56
C LYS A 38 11.63 -9.95 4.99
N TYR A 39 12.02 -10.99 4.26
CA TYR A 39 11.06 -12.01 3.79
C TYR A 39 10.37 -12.67 4.97
N LEU A 40 9.08 -12.97 4.79
CA LEU A 40 8.26 -13.62 5.79
C LEU A 40 8.69 -15.08 6.02
N LYS A 41 8.63 -15.52 7.27
CA LYS A 41 8.94 -16.88 7.69
C LYS A 41 7.75 -17.49 8.41
N GLN A 42 7.69 -18.81 8.50
CA GLN A 42 6.70 -19.51 9.32
C GLN A 42 6.72 -18.96 10.76
N GLY A 43 5.55 -18.72 11.32
CA GLY A 43 5.34 -18.13 12.63
C GLY A 43 5.27 -16.59 12.62
N ASP A 44 5.69 -15.91 11.54
CA ASP A 44 5.56 -14.46 11.46
C ASP A 44 4.09 -14.01 11.50
N CYS A 45 3.86 -12.81 12.05
CA CYS A 45 2.53 -12.26 12.19
C CYS A 45 2.20 -11.32 11.02
N VAL A 46 1.04 -11.54 10.40
CA VAL A 46 0.44 -10.67 9.39
C VAL A 46 -0.74 -9.93 10.00
N GLY A 47 -0.67 -8.60 10.04
CA GLY A 47 -1.79 -7.74 10.43
C GLY A 47 -2.75 -7.53 9.26
N ILE A 48 -4.05 -7.55 9.50
CA ILE A 48 -5.08 -7.25 8.48
C ILE A 48 -5.88 -6.04 8.94
N THR A 49 -6.01 -5.02 8.08
CA THR A 49 -6.75 -3.79 8.39
C THR A 49 -7.57 -3.32 7.19
N SER A 50 -8.68 -2.63 7.47
CA SER A 50 -9.53 -1.98 6.48
C SER A 50 -9.24 -0.48 6.41
N CYS A 51 -8.09 -0.10 5.88
CA CYS A 51 -7.64 1.29 5.81
C CYS A 51 -8.37 2.14 4.75
N ALA A 52 -9.16 1.51 3.88
CA ALA A 52 -9.94 2.14 2.83
C ALA A 52 -11.43 1.74 2.91
N GLY A 53 -11.91 0.86 2.01
CA GLY A 53 -13.32 0.47 1.95
C GLY A 53 -13.74 -0.52 3.02
N TYR A 54 -15.02 -0.51 3.34
CA TYR A 54 -15.66 -1.45 4.27
C TYR A 54 -15.55 -2.91 3.78
N ILE A 55 -15.30 -3.82 4.72
CA ILE A 55 -15.27 -5.27 4.49
C ILE A 55 -15.69 -5.98 5.78
N THR A 56 -16.35 -7.12 5.66
CA THR A 56 -16.78 -7.91 6.82
C THR A 56 -15.71 -8.91 7.25
N LEU A 57 -15.84 -9.42 8.48
CA LEU A 57 -15.00 -10.51 8.95
C LEU A 57 -15.17 -11.77 8.09
N GLN A 58 -16.38 -12.03 7.60
CA GLN A 58 -16.66 -13.17 6.72
C GLN A 58 -15.89 -13.07 5.39
N ASP A 59 -15.87 -11.87 4.78
CA ASP A 59 -15.20 -11.66 3.49
C ASP A 59 -13.69 -11.87 3.54
N ILE A 60 -13.07 -11.71 4.70
CA ILE A 60 -11.61 -11.92 4.85
C ILE A 60 -11.25 -13.36 5.26
N GLN A 61 -12.22 -14.21 5.63
CA GLN A 61 -11.94 -15.57 6.13
C GLN A 61 -11.12 -16.43 5.15
N PRO A 62 -11.36 -16.42 3.83
CA PRO A 62 -10.53 -17.17 2.90
C PRO A 62 -9.04 -16.78 2.98
N ALA A 63 -8.77 -15.48 3.10
CA ALA A 63 -7.40 -14.98 3.25
C ALA A 63 -6.78 -15.39 4.59
N VAL A 64 -7.53 -15.25 5.69
CA VAL A 64 -7.07 -15.65 7.03
C VAL A 64 -6.71 -17.13 7.07
N GLN A 65 -7.58 -18.00 6.56
CA GLN A 65 -7.34 -19.44 6.50
C GLN A 65 -6.11 -19.77 5.66
N GLN A 66 -5.97 -19.14 4.51
CA GLN A 66 -4.83 -19.38 3.63
C GLN A 66 -3.50 -18.91 4.24
N LEU A 67 -3.47 -17.72 4.88
CA LEU A 67 -2.29 -17.25 5.60
C LEU A 67 -1.89 -18.20 6.73
N GLN A 68 -2.87 -18.72 7.48
CA GLN A 68 -2.63 -19.71 8.53
C GLN A 68 -2.12 -21.04 7.97
N GLN A 69 -2.65 -21.52 6.86
CA GLN A 69 -2.16 -22.69 6.15
C GLN A 69 -0.70 -22.53 5.66
N TRP A 70 -0.30 -21.31 5.33
CA TRP A 70 1.10 -21.01 4.99
C TRP A 70 2.00 -20.89 6.23
N GLY A 71 1.43 -21.06 7.43
CA GLY A 71 2.16 -21.05 8.69
C GLY A 71 2.33 -19.68 9.33
N PHE A 72 1.59 -18.65 8.85
CA PHE A 72 1.59 -17.33 9.48
C PHE A 72 0.58 -17.25 10.62
N THR A 73 0.85 -16.42 11.61
CA THR A 73 -0.15 -15.96 12.55
C THR A 73 -0.85 -14.71 12.00
N VAL A 74 -2.14 -14.53 12.32
CA VAL A 74 -2.93 -13.42 11.80
C VAL A 74 -3.47 -12.59 12.95
N LYS A 75 -3.22 -11.26 12.89
CA LYS A 75 -3.82 -10.26 13.78
C LYS A 75 -4.82 -9.44 12.99
N ILE A 76 -6.10 -9.53 13.39
CA ILE A 76 -7.18 -8.80 12.74
C ILE A 76 -7.31 -7.43 13.42
N GLY A 77 -7.22 -6.38 12.62
CA GLY A 77 -7.37 -5.00 13.07
C GLY A 77 -8.81 -4.66 13.43
N SER A 78 -8.97 -3.63 14.23
CA SER A 78 -10.24 -3.21 14.79
C SER A 78 -11.22 -2.62 13.77
N THR A 79 -10.75 -2.28 12.57
CA THR A 79 -11.57 -1.73 11.48
C THR A 79 -12.31 -2.78 10.67
N ILE A 80 -11.94 -4.06 10.79
CA ILE A 80 -12.65 -5.14 10.12
C ILE A 80 -14.05 -5.28 10.70
N GLY A 81 -15.05 -5.15 9.83
CA GLY A 81 -16.48 -5.13 10.21
C GLY A 81 -17.02 -3.77 10.61
N LYS A 82 -16.16 -2.77 10.87
CA LYS A 82 -16.62 -1.40 11.09
C LYS A 82 -17.01 -0.75 9.77
N ARG A 83 -18.01 0.13 9.85
CA ARG A 83 -18.53 0.82 8.67
C ARG A 83 -18.86 2.28 8.99
N ASP A 84 -18.34 3.17 8.16
CA ASP A 84 -18.76 4.56 8.03
C ASP A 84 -19.00 4.85 6.55
N PHE A 85 -20.28 4.89 6.15
CA PHE A 85 -20.71 5.00 4.75
C PHE A 85 -20.11 3.87 3.88
N THR A 86 -19.06 4.15 3.07
CA THR A 86 -18.36 3.17 2.22
C THR A 86 -17.02 2.73 2.79
N PHE A 87 -16.60 3.35 3.92
CA PHE A 87 -15.29 3.14 4.52
C PHE A 87 -15.33 2.08 5.63
N GLY A 88 -14.17 1.54 5.94
CA GLY A 88 -13.96 0.60 7.05
C GLY A 88 -13.91 1.29 8.42
N GLY A 89 -14.81 2.26 8.66
CA GLY A 89 -14.85 3.14 9.82
C GLY A 89 -14.49 4.58 9.47
N THR A 90 -14.56 5.47 10.45
CA THR A 90 -14.16 6.88 10.31
C THR A 90 -12.69 7.01 9.97
N ASP A 91 -12.26 8.18 9.46
CA ASP A 91 -10.85 8.44 9.15
C ASP A 91 -9.97 8.22 10.39
N ALA A 92 -10.41 8.69 11.56
CA ALA A 92 -9.70 8.52 12.82
C ALA A 92 -9.55 7.04 13.23
N GLU A 93 -10.60 6.24 13.10
CA GLU A 93 -10.57 4.80 13.41
C GLU A 93 -9.63 4.05 12.47
N ARG A 94 -9.69 4.35 11.15
CA ARG A 94 -8.84 3.71 10.15
C ARG A 94 -7.36 4.06 10.34
N ALA A 95 -7.08 5.34 10.63
CA ALA A 95 -5.74 5.80 10.94
C ALA A 95 -5.21 5.15 12.22
N ALA A 96 -6.00 5.13 13.29
CA ALA A 96 -5.59 4.53 14.57
C ALA A 96 -5.32 3.03 14.45
N ASP A 97 -6.16 2.29 13.73
CA ASP A 97 -5.99 0.85 13.51
C ASP A 97 -4.72 0.56 12.68
N PHE A 98 -4.53 1.30 11.58
CA PHE A 98 -3.33 1.14 10.76
C PHE A 98 -2.07 1.50 11.53
N GLN A 99 -2.09 2.61 12.30
CA GLN A 99 -0.98 3.03 13.15
C GLN A 99 -0.63 1.99 14.20
N GLN A 100 -1.63 1.38 14.84
CA GLN A 100 -1.39 0.31 15.82
C GLN A 100 -0.64 -0.87 15.20
N LEU A 101 -0.96 -1.25 13.95
CA LEU A 101 -0.25 -2.31 13.25
C LEU A 101 1.15 -1.87 12.80
N LEU A 102 1.34 -0.59 12.45
CA LEU A 102 2.67 -0.04 12.13
C LEU A 102 3.58 -0.07 13.36
N ASP A 103 3.04 0.25 14.52
CA ASP A 103 3.82 0.39 15.77
C ASP A 103 4.09 -0.98 16.47
N ASP A 104 3.37 -2.04 16.10
CA ASP A 104 3.52 -3.36 16.70
C ASP A 104 4.68 -4.15 16.07
N ASP A 105 5.78 -4.32 16.80
CA ASP A 105 6.98 -5.02 16.34
C ASP A 105 6.78 -6.53 16.09
N SER A 106 5.73 -7.13 16.64
CA SER A 106 5.39 -8.53 16.37
C SER A 106 4.91 -8.74 14.94
N ILE A 107 4.33 -7.69 14.32
CA ILE A 107 3.82 -7.73 12.95
C ILE A 107 4.97 -7.56 11.95
N LYS A 108 5.02 -8.45 10.95
CA LYS A 108 6.04 -8.45 9.89
C LYS A 108 5.48 -8.01 8.53
N ALA A 109 4.18 -8.11 8.36
CA ALA A 109 3.46 -7.59 7.20
C ALA A 109 2.10 -7.03 7.61
N ILE A 110 1.63 -6.00 6.91
CA ILE A 110 0.27 -5.45 7.01
C ILE A 110 -0.39 -5.67 5.67
N MET A 111 -1.42 -6.50 5.64
CA MET A 111 -2.26 -6.72 4.46
C MET A 111 -3.50 -5.85 4.57
N CYS A 112 -3.69 -4.97 3.58
CA CYS A 112 -4.94 -4.23 3.47
C CYS A 112 -6.06 -5.17 3.04
N ALA A 113 -7.19 -5.11 3.73
CA ALA A 113 -8.29 -6.06 3.51
C ALA A 113 -8.97 -5.86 2.15
N ARG A 114 -9.11 -4.58 1.74
CA ARG A 114 -9.58 -4.19 0.40
C ARG A 114 -9.16 -2.76 0.07
N GLY A 115 -9.25 -2.42 -1.22
CA GLY A 115 -9.15 -1.05 -1.70
C GLY A 115 -10.49 -0.30 -1.63
N GLY A 116 -10.80 0.46 -2.66
CA GLY A 116 -11.97 1.32 -2.77
C GLY A 116 -11.54 2.78 -2.83
N TYR A 117 -11.85 3.55 -1.80
CA TYR A 117 -11.37 4.92 -1.61
C TYR A 117 -11.18 5.19 -0.12
N GLY A 118 -10.16 5.95 0.24
CA GLY A 118 -9.99 6.41 1.62
C GLY A 118 -8.57 6.36 2.17
N ALA A 119 -7.63 5.66 1.54
CA ALA A 119 -6.23 5.63 1.98
C ALA A 119 -5.62 7.04 1.96
N VAL A 120 -5.91 7.84 0.93
CA VAL A 120 -5.46 9.22 0.82
C VAL A 120 -5.96 10.12 1.97
N ARG A 121 -7.10 9.81 2.57
CA ARG A 121 -7.69 10.62 3.66
C ARG A 121 -6.97 10.44 4.99
N ILE A 122 -6.31 9.31 5.19
CA ILE A 122 -5.65 8.96 6.44
C ILE A 122 -4.13 9.06 6.38
N ILE A 123 -3.53 9.20 5.20
CA ILE A 123 -2.09 9.11 5.02
C ILE A 123 -1.33 10.15 5.83
N ASP A 124 -1.84 11.39 5.90
CA ASP A 124 -1.23 12.49 6.67
C ASP A 124 -1.46 12.36 8.20
N MET A 125 -2.31 11.41 8.61
CA MET A 125 -2.55 11.08 10.03
C MET A 125 -1.60 9.99 10.54
N LEU A 126 -0.86 9.33 9.64
CA LEU A 126 0.04 8.22 9.97
C LEU A 126 1.47 8.70 10.20
N ARG A 127 2.15 8.02 11.12
CA ARG A 127 3.58 8.21 11.40
C ARG A 127 4.33 6.96 11.00
N PHE A 128 5.40 7.14 10.25
CA PHE A 128 6.18 6.03 9.69
C PHE A 128 7.55 5.86 10.33
N ASP A 129 7.86 6.62 11.41
CA ASP A 129 9.15 6.55 12.11
C ASP A 129 9.47 5.13 12.59
N ARG A 130 8.46 4.44 13.11
CA ARG A 130 8.61 3.06 13.57
C ARG A 130 8.83 2.10 12.40
N LEU A 131 8.21 2.34 11.26
CA LEU A 131 8.38 1.54 10.05
C LEU A 131 9.80 1.67 9.48
N LEU A 132 10.44 2.84 9.61
CA LEU A 132 11.86 3.03 9.24
C LEU A 132 12.79 2.19 10.11
N GLN A 133 12.50 2.10 11.42
CA GLN A 133 13.32 1.32 12.36
C GLN A 133 13.07 -0.19 12.25
N HIS A 134 11.83 -0.58 12.00
CA HIS A 134 11.36 -1.95 11.91
C HIS A 134 10.56 -2.16 10.62
N PRO A 135 11.23 -2.23 9.45
CA PRO A 135 10.55 -2.35 8.17
C PRO A 135 9.68 -3.61 8.11
N LYS A 136 8.46 -3.44 7.63
CA LYS A 136 7.49 -4.51 7.40
C LYS A 136 6.79 -4.32 6.06
N TRP A 137 6.34 -5.40 5.46
CA TRP A 137 5.64 -5.35 4.18
C TRP A 137 4.27 -4.69 4.33
N ILE A 138 4.00 -3.71 3.48
CA ILE A 138 2.64 -3.18 3.26
C ILE A 138 2.13 -3.79 1.97
N ILE A 139 1.02 -4.53 2.05
CA ILE A 139 0.50 -5.38 0.97
C ILE A 139 -0.88 -4.86 0.55
N GLY A 140 -1.05 -4.62 -0.75
CA GLY A 140 -2.32 -4.21 -1.31
C GLY A 140 -2.21 -3.70 -2.74
N PHE A 141 -3.31 -3.27 -3.33
CA PHE A 141 -3.37 -2.67 -4.66
C PHE A 141 -4.53 -1.67 -4.76
N SER A 142 -4.79 -1.12 -5.94
CA SER A 142 -5.85 -0.13 -6.17
C SER A 142 -5.62 1.13 -5.33
N ASP A 143 -6.56 1.52 -4.47
CA ASP A 143 -6.44 2.69 -3.58
C ASP A 143 -5.20 2.64 -2.66
N ILE A 144 -4.72 1.44 -2.33
CA ILE A 144 -3.52 1.25 -1.52
C ILE A 144 -2.24 1.73 -2.23
N THR A 145 -2.29 1.93 -3.54
CA THR A 145 -1.19 2.52 -4.32
C THR A 145 -0.76 3.88 -3.76
N VAL A 146 -1.68 4.63 -3.12
CA VAL A 146 -1.36 5.87 -2.41
C VAL A 146 -0.32 5.63 -1.32
N LEU A 147 -0.49 4.57 -0.50
CA LEU A 147 0.49 4.19 0.53
C LEU A 147 1.81 3.73 -0.10
N HIS A 148 1.76 2.93 -1.17
CA HIS A 148 2.98 2.49 -1.87
C HIS A 148 3.79 3.66 -2.39
N ALA A 149 3.15 4.60 -3.09
CA ALA A 149 3.80 5.81 -3.62
C ALA A 149 4.40 6.66 -2.50
N HIS A 150 3.65 6.86 -1.40
CA HIS A 150 4.10 7.63 -0.25
C HIS A 150 5.33 6.99 0.43
N LEU A 151 5.30 5.68 0.67
CA LEU A 151 6.40 4.94 1.29
C LEU A 151 7.66 4.96 0.42
N THR A 152 7.50 4.71 -0.88
CA THR A 152 8.63 4.71 -1.81
C THR A 152 9.24 6.10 -1.94
N ARG A 153 8.40 7.14 -2.13
CA ARG A 153 8.91 8.50 -2.39
C ARG A 153 9.49 9.16 -1.16
N ASN A 154 8.86 9.03 0.01
CA ASN A 154 9.23 9.79 1.19
C ASN A 154 10.15 9.03 2.16
N TYR A 155 10.17 7.70 2.08
CA TYR A 155 10.90 6.86 3.05
C TYR A 155 11.83 5.83 2.39
N GLY A 156 11.79 5.69 1.07
CA GLY A 156 12.59 4.69 0.36
C GLY A 156 12.26 3.24 0.73
N ILE A 157 11.07 2.98 1.32
CA ILE A 157 10.68 1.66 1.78
C ILE A 157 9.95 0.91 0.67
N ALA A 158 10.41 -0.30 0.36
CA ALA A 158 9.74 -1.22 -0.56
C ALA A 158 8.43 -1.73 0.04
N SER A 159 7.42 -1.89 -0.80
CA SER A 159 6.10 -2.42 -0.44
C SER A 159 5.60 -3.36 -1.53
N LEU A 160 4.58 -4.16 -1.27
CA LEU A 160 4.13 -5.20 -2.17
C LEU A 160 2.78 -4.84 -2.81
N HIS A 161 2.81 -4.46 -4.08
CA HIS A 161 1.60 -4.27 -4.88
C HIS A 161 1.05 -5.63 -5.29
N SER A 162 0.13 -6.18 -4.51
CA SER A 162 -0.41 -7.53 -4.68
C SER A 162 -1.87 -7.61 -4.21
N LYS A 163 -2.48 -8.79 -4.41
CA LYS A 163 -3.86 -9.08 -4.01
C LYS A 163 -4.08 -8.86 -2.51
N MET A 164 -5.30 -8.46 -2.17
CA MET A 164 -5.77 -8.19 -0.80
C MET A 164 -6.73 -9.28 -0.35
N CYS A 165 -7.17 -9.23 0.91
CA CYS A 165 -8.01 -10.28 1.50
C CYS A 165 -9.27 -10.60 0.68
N ASN A 166 -9.94 -9.58 0.14
CA ASN A 166 -11.13 -9.73 -0.70
C ASN A 166 -10.88 -10.40 -2.06
N SER A 167 -9.63 -10.72 -2.37
CA SER A 167 -9.26 -11.38 -3.63
C SER A 167 -8.93 -12.87 -3.44
N PHE A 168 -8.88 -13.34 -2.19
CA PHE A 168 -8.64 -14.74 -1.91
C PHE A 168 -9.89 -15.55 -2.22
N PRO A 169 -9.80 -16.63 -3.02
CA PRO A 169 -10.96 -17.44 -3.37
C PRO A 169 -11.37 -18.33 -2.19
N GLU A 170 -12.66 -18.57 -2.03
CA GLU A 170 -13.18 -19.60 -1.14
C GLU A 170 -12.82 -21.00 -1.64
N ASP A 171 -12.84 -21.18 -2.97
CA ASP A 171 -12.49 -22.42 -3.65
C ASP A 171 -11.40 -22.19 -4.68
N TRP A 172 -10.19 -22.64 -4.35
CA TRP A 172 -9.02 -22.50 -5.21
C TRP A 172 -9.13 -23.25 -6.55
N SER A 173 -9.96 -24.29 -6.63
CA SER A 173 -10.18 -25.02 -7.87
C SER A 173 -10.92 -24.18 -8.94
N ARG A 174 -11.59 -23.13 -8.51
CA ARG A 174 -12.34 -22.18 -9.36
C ARG A 174 -11.63 -20.86 -9.57
N ALA A 175 -10.46 -20.67 -8.94
CA ALA A 175 -9.73 -19.41 -9.05
C ALA A 175 -9.10 -19.28 -10.44
N GLU A 176 -9.13 -18.06 -10.98
CA GLU A 176 -8.41 -17.77 -12.22
C GLU A 176 -6.89 -17.93 -12.02
N PRO A 177 -6.15 -18.52 -13.00
CA PRO A 177 -4.72 -18.78 -12.87
C PRO A 177 -3.90 -17.54 -12.45
N ILE A 178 -4.19 -16.38 -13.05
CA ILE A 178 -3.50 -15.12 -12.72
C ILE A 178 -3.78 -14.67 -11.29
N GLN A 179 -4.97 -14.95 -10.76
CA GLN A 179 -5.31 -14.65 -9.37
C GLN A 179 -4.49 -15.51 -8.42
N VAL A 180 -4.39 -16.81 -8.69
CA VAL A 180 -3.60 -17.76 -7.91
C VAL A 180 -2.13 -17.34 -7.91
N GLU A 181 -1.54 -17.09 -9.06
CA GLU A 181 -0.14 -16.68 -9.20
C GLU A 181 0.16 -15.38 -8.44
N THR A 182 -0.71 -14.37 -8.58
CA THR A 182 -0.53 -13.08 -7.89
C THR A 182 -0.63 -13.21 -6.37
N ILE A 183 -1.51 -14.09 -5.85
CA ILE A 183 -1.64 -14.34 -4.42
C ILE A 183 -0.43 -15.13 -3.91
N LEU A 184 0.03 -16.13 -4.66
CA LEU A 184 1.19 -16.94 -4.26
C LEU A 184 2.48 -16.12 -4.20
N SER A 185 2.60 -15.01 -4.94
CA SER A 185 3.74 -14.10 -4.86
C SER A 185 3.93 -13.46 -3.46
N ILE A 186 2.90 -13.49 -2.61
CA ILE A 186 2.98 -13.01 -1.23
C ILE A 186 3.80 -13.97 -0.35
N LYS A 187 3.81 -15.25 -0.72
CA LYS A 187 4.51 -16.32 0.02
C LYS A 187 6.01 -16.38 -0.25
N ALA A 188 6.44 -15.85 -1.40
CA ALA A 188 7.85 -15.89 -1.82
C ALA A 188 8.70 -14.96 -0.97
#